data_f05ecdd44b2749a8c3715c0f6c33b5f3
#
_entry.id   f05ecdd44b2749a8c3715c0f6c33b5f3
#
_cell.length_a   1.000
_cell.length_b   1.000
_cell.length_c   1.000
_cell.angle_alpha   90.00
_cell.angle_beta   90.00
_cell.angle_gamma   90.00
#
_symmetry.space_group_name_H-M   'P 1'
#
loop_
_entity.id
_entity.type
_entity.pdbx_description
1 polymer ?
#
loop_
_entity_poly.entity_id
_entity_poly.type
_entity_poly.pdbx_seq_one_letter_code
_entity_poly.pdbx_strand_id
1 'polypeptide(L)'
;GIDVYQSRSFSTSIVYQQQSAHDRGQKLSIQDILSIPGNKFCYEYPVSFLVIPTIVDVQEAIRRSQQREKDDNCEFENLDFQLKIKKHFESPEFQHIFEEKGTKLVYLDAGKTLEYSKQQAKEFYQNNLK
;
A
#
# COMPACT_ATOMS: atom_id res chain seq x y z
N GLY A 1 4.55 -23.13 -13.66
CA GLY A 1 4.43 -22.43 -12.39
C GLY A 1 3.00 -22.08 -12.08
N ILE A 2 2.73 -21.70 -10.84
CA ILE A 2 1.42 -21.25 -10.38
C ILE A 2 1.55 -19.78 -10.01
N ASP A 3 0.70 -18.92 -10.60
CA ASP A 3 0.63 -17.52 -10.19
C ASP A 3 -0.18 -17.40 -8.91
N VAL A 4 0.34 -16.65 -7.95
CA VAL A 4 -0.32 -16.39 -6.67
C VAL A 4 -0.61 -14.90 -6.55
N TYR A 5 -1.87 -14.58 -6.25
CA TYR A 5 -2.35 -13.23 -6.02
C TYR A 5 -2.77 -13.10 -4.56
N GLN A 6 -2.24 -12.11 -3.87
CA GLN A 6 -2.56 -11.84 -2.48
C GLN A 6 -3.05 -10.40 -2.32
N SER A 7 -4.21 -10.24 -1.69
CA SER A 7 -4.73 -8.94 -1.27
C SER A 7 -4.18 -8.61 0.12
N ARG A 8 -3.42 -7.53 0.21
CA ARG A 8 -2.66 -7.07 1.38
C ARG A 8 -1.54 -8.05 1.80
N SER A 9 -0.48 -7.50 2.35
CA SER A 9 0.69 -8.26 2.80
C SER A 9 1.39 -7.50 3.93
N PHE A 10 2.59 -7.92 4.29
CA PHE A 10 3.44 -7.20 5.24
C PHE A 10 3.76 -5.76 4.81
N SER A 11 3.62 -5.40 3.54
CA SER A 11 3.70 -4.02 3.06
C SER A 11 2.67 -3.11 3.76
N THR A 12 1.45 -3.60 3.95
CA THR A 12 0.42 -2.91 4.73
C THR A 12 0.84 -2.78 6.19
N SER A 13 1.40 -3.83 6.79
CA SER A 13 1.89 -3.80 8.17
C SER A 13 2.97 -2.75 8.37
N ILE A 14 3.95 -2.65 7.46
CA ILE A 14 5.01 -1.64 7.52
C ILE A 14 4.41 -0.24 7.63
N VAL A 15 3.51 0.10 6.73
CA VAL A 15 2.99 1.46 6.62
C VAL A 15 2.00 1.78 7.74
N TYR A 16 1.01 0.91 7.96
CA TYR A 16 -0.07 1.18 8.92
C TYR A 16 0.39 1.11 10.37
N GLN A 17 1.19 0.12 10.73
CA GLN A 17 1.66 -0.01 12.12
C GLN A 17 2.67 1.08 12.48
N GLN A 18 3.54 1.46 11.56
CA GLN A 18 4.49 2.54 11.79
C GLN A 18 3.77 3.88 12.00
N GLN A 19 2.79 4.21 11.16
CA GLN A 19 2.03 5.44 11.28
C GLN A 19 1.17 5.45 12.54
N SER A 20 0.48 4.36 12.85
CA SER A 20 -0.34 4.24 14.05
C SER A 20 0.49 4.36 15.34
N ALA A 21 1.68 3.77 15.37
CA ALA A 21 2.60 3.92 16.49
C ALA A 21 3.06 5.38 16.64
N HIS A 22 3.42 6.03 15.55
CA HIS A 22 3.82 7.43 15.53
C HIS A 22 2.71 8.35 16.08
N ASP A 23 1.47 8.16 15.65
CA ASP A 23 0.33 8.97 16.09
C ASP A 23 0.02 8.79 17.60
N ARG A 24 0.44 7.67 18.19
CA ARG A 24 0.37 7.41 19.64
C ARG A 24 1.63 7.81 20.41
N GLY A 25 2.55 8.54 19.77
CA GLY A 25 3.82 8.96 20.39
C GLY A 25 4.81 7.82 20.62
N GLN A 26 4.63 6.70 19.96
CA GLN A 26 5.51 5.53 20.02
C GLN A 26 6.44 5.50 18.82
N LYS A 27 7.62 4.91 19.00
CA LYS A 27 8.54 4.60 17.89
C LYS A 27 8.44 3.13 17.54
N LEU A 28 8.11 2.85 16.30
CA LEU A 28 8.15 1.50 15.74
C LEU A 28 8.92 1.59 14.42
N SER A 29 10.12 1.04 14.41
CA SER A 29 10.95 1.07 13.21
C SER A 29 10.49 0.03 12.19
N ILE A 30 10.87 0.24 10.93
CA ILE A 30 10.65 -0.76 9.88
C ILE A 30 11.32 -2.09 10.25
N GLN A 31 12.51 -2.03 10.85
CA GLN A 31 13.24 -3.23 11.27
C GLN A 31 12.49 -4.01 12.35
N ASP A 32 11.84 -3.32 13.30
CA ASP A 32 11.01 -3.99 14.31
C ASP A 32 9.86 -4.76 13.65
N ILE A 33 9.21 -4.16 12.65
CA ILE A 33 8.11 -4.77 11.91
C ILE A 33 8.61 -5.96 11.08
N LEU A 34 9.74 -5.81 10.40
CA LEU A 34 10.34 -6.88 9.60
C LEU A 34 10.88 -8.04 10.45
N SER A 35 11.19 -7.81 11.72
CA SER A 35 11.67 -8.86 12.64
C SER A 35 10.57 -9.82 13.09
N ILE A 36 9.29 -9.45 12.95
CA ILE A 36 8.16 -10.32 13.23
C ILE A 36 8.23 -11.54 12.31
N PRO A 37 8.17 -12.79 12.84
CA PRO A 37 8.47 -13.98 12.06
C PRO A 37 7.74 -14.11 10.72
N GLY A 38 6.44 -13.80 10.70
CA GLY A 38 5.64 -13.83 9.46
C GLY A 38 6.08 -12.78 8.45
N ASN A 39 6.37 -11.56 8.90
CA ASN A 39 6.85 -10.48 8.05
C ASN A 39 8.26 -10.76 7.54
N LYS A 40 9.13 -11.29 8.41
CA LYS A 40 10.48 -11.70 8.05
C LYS A 40 10.46 -12.74 6.93
N PHE A 41 9.62 -13.76 7.06
CA PHE A 41 9.45 -14.77 6.01
C PHE A 41 9.05 -14.13 4.67
N CYS A 42 8.03 -13.25 4.66
CA CYS A 42 7.60 -12.57 3.45
C CYS A 42 8.68 -11.67 2.84
N TYR A 43 9.52 -11.07 3.68
CA TYR A 43 10.63 -10.25 3.24
C TYR A 43 11.78 -11.09 2.66
N GLU A 44 12.06 -12.25 3.22
CA GLU A 44 13.09 -13.18 2.72
C GLU A 44 12.67 -13.89 1.42
N TYR A 45 11.36 -14.10 1.23
CA TYR A 45 10.78 -14.70 0.03
C TYR A 45 9.89 -13.68 -0.70
N PRO A 46 10.48 -12.70 -1.38
CA PRO A 46 9.76 -11.56 -1.91
C PRO A 46 8.86 -11.92 -3.08
N VAL A 47 7.79 -11.15 -3.24
CA VAL A 47 6.92 -11.22 -4.41
C VAL A 47 7.59 -10.59 -5.63
N SER A 48 7.21 -11.02 -6.83
CA SER A 48 7.71 -10.44 -8.08
C SER A 48 7.22 -9.01 -8.29
N PHE A 49 5.96 -8.76 -7.97
CA PHE A 49 5.31 -7.46 -8.11
C PHE A 49 4.54 -7.07 -6.86
N LEU A 50 4.66 -5.82 -6.46
CA LEU A 50 3.81 -5.17 -5.47
C LEU A 50 3.01 -4.08 -6.18
N VAL A 51 1.71 -4.32 -6.34
CA VAL A 51 0.80 -3.38 -7.00
C VAL A 51 0.07 -2.54 -5.95
N ILE A 52 0.21 -1.23 -6.03
CA ILE A 52 -0.31 -0.27 -5.06
C ILE A 52 -1.32 0.65 -5.76
N PRO A 53 -2.63 0.40 -5.61
CA PRO A 53 -3.64 1.36 -6.04
C PRO A 53 -3.57 2.62 -5.17
N THR A 54 -3.48 3.76 -5.79
CA THR A 54 -3.41 5.06 -5.10
C THR A 54 -4.34 6.07 -5.76
N ILE A 55 -4.76 7.10 -5.04
CA ILE A 55 -5.47 8.24 -5.60
C ILE A 55 -4.45 9.37 -5.74
N VAL A 56 -4.10 9.69 -6.98
CA VAL A 56 -3.08 10.72 -7.27
C VAL A 56 -3.59 12.11 -6.89
N ASP A 57 -4.85 12.42 -7.23
CA ASP A 57 -5.49 13.68 -6.88
C ASP A 57 -5.99 13.66 -5.43
N VAL A 58 -5.35 14.46 -4.57
CA VAL A 58 -5.72 14.59 -3.16
C VAL A 58 -7.14 15.13 -2.97
N GLN A 59 -7.60 16.05 -3.82
CA GLN A 59 -8.95 16.59 -3.73
C GLN A 59 -10.01 15.51 -4.02
N GLU A 60 -9.75 14.63 -4.96
CA GLU A 60 -10.61 13.47 -5.21
C GLU A 60 -10.62 12.49 -4.03
N ALA A 61 -9.48 12.28 -3.38
CA ALA A 61 -9.41 11.46 -2.16
C ALA A 61 -10.28 12.05 -1.04
N ILE A 62 -10.21 13.37 -0.83
CA ILE A 62 -11.02 14.10 0.13
C ILE A 62 -12.51 13.97 -0.20
N ARG A 63 -12.88 14.23 -1.44
CA ARG A 63 -14.26 14.13 -1.91
C ARG A 63 -14.86 12.73 -1.68
N ARG A 64 -14.13 11.69 -2.02
CA ARG A 64 -14.58 10.30 -1.81
C ARG A 64 -14.72 9.95 -0.34
N SER A 65 -13.79 10.41 0.49
CA SER A 65 -13.86 10.20 1.94
C SER A 65 -15.09 10.85 2.56
N GLN A 66 -15.42 12.08 2.15
CA GLN A 66 -16.60 12.80 2.63
C GLN A 66 -17.93 12.19 2.18
N GLN A 67 -17.95 11.49 1.04
CA GLN A 67 -19.14 10.80 0.53
C GLN A 67 -19.41 9.45 1.19
N ARG A 68 -18.44 8.92 1.93
CA ARG A 68 -18.66 7.70 2.71
C ARG A 68 -19.41 8.05 3.97
N GLU A 69 -20.69 7.77 4.01
CA GLU A 69 -21.49 7.75 5.25
C GLU A 69 -21.00 6.59 6.12
N LYS A 70 -19.92 6.82 6.86
CA LYS A 70 -19.48 5.86 7.87
C LYS A 70 -19.47 6.53 9.22
N ASP A 71 -20.37 6.08 10.08
CA ASP A 71 -20.38 6.34 11.53
C ASP A 71 -19.21 5.66 12.28
N ASP A 72 -18.26 5.10 11.55
CA ASP A 72 -17.11 4.41 12.10
C ASP A 72 -15.98 5.39 12.40
N ASN A 73 -15.80 5.71 13.68
CA ASN A 73 -14.60 6.38 14.19
C ASN A 73 -13.35 5.48 14.15
N CYS A 74 -13.21 4.66 13.12
CA CYS A 74 -12.05 3.80 12.95
C CYS A 74 -10.82 4.66 12.61
N GLU A 75 -9.74 4.53 13.37
CA GLU A 75 -8.48 5.24 13.17
C GLU A 75 -7.98 5.12 11.71
N PHE A 76 -8.11 3.93 11.13
CA PHE A 76 -7.63 3.64 9.78
C PHE A 76 -8.51 4.20 8.65
N GLU A 77 -9.68 4.75 8.97
CA GLU A 77 -10.59 5.35 7.99
C GLU A 77 -10.58 6.89 8.04
N ASN A 78 -9.85 7.47 8.99
CA ASN A 78 -9.64 8.90 9.08
C ASN A 78 -8.87 9.41 7.86
N LEU A 79 -9.35 10.51 7.23
CA LEU A 79 -8.73 11.09 6.04
C LEU A 79 -7.28 11.51 6.28
N ASP A 80 -7.00 12.16 7.42
CA ASP A 80 -5.63 12.59 7.76
C ASP A 80 -4.68 11.39 7.84
N PHE A 81 -5.13 10.32 8.51
CA PHE A 81 -4.39 9.07 8.57
C PHE A 81 -4.14 8.48 7.18
N GLN A 82 -5.15 8.43 6.31
CA GLN A 82 -5.01 7.90 4.94
C GLN A 82 -4.04 8.72 4.09
N LEU A 83 -4.01 10.03 4.25
CA LEU A 83 -3.04 10.89 3.56
C LEU A 83 -1.60 10.64 4.03
N LYS A 84 -1.41 10.38 5.32
CA LYS A 84 -0.11 9.98 5.87
C LYS A 84 0.32 8.61 5.33
N ILE A 85 -0.60 7.64 5.31
CA ILE A 85 -0.38 6.32 4.72
C ILE A 85 0.05 6.41 3.24
N LYS A 86 -0.63 7.25 2.46
CA LYS A 86 -0.26 7.51 1.06
C LYS A 86 1.19 7.97 0.93
N LYS A 87 1.62 8.93 1.76
CA LYS A 87 3.01 9.42 1.77
C LYS A 87 4.01 8.32 2.09
N HIS A 88 3.69 7.43 3.02
CA HIS A 88 4.55 6.29 3.35
C HIS A 88 4.70 5.33 2.17
N PHE A 89 3.62 4.96 1.49
CA PHE A 89 3.67 4.09 0.32
C PHE A 89 4.48 4.69 -0.84
N GLU A 90 4.52 6.01 -0.94
CA GLU A 90 5.25 6.75 -1.98
C GLU A 90 6.68 7.13 -1.55
N SER A 91 7.07 6.83 -0.32
CA SER A 91 8.39 7.21 0.20
C SER A 91 9.53 6.38 -0.41
N PRO A 92 10.70 6.98 -0.64
CA PRO A 92 11.89 6.24 -1.10
C PRO A 92 12.31 5.13 -0.14
N GLU A 93 12.13 5.32 1.17
CA GLU A 93 12.45 4.34 2.19
C GLU A 93 11.60 3.07 2.04
N PHE A 94 10.28 3.22 1.85
CA PHE A 94 9.39 2.11 1.57
C PHE A 94 9.75 1.40 0.26
N GLN A 95 9.96 2.16 -0.81
CA GLN A 95 10.30 1.61 -2.12
C GLN A 95 11.59 0.78 -2.06
N HIS A 96 12.62 1.29 -1.39
CA HIS A 96 13.90 0.63 -1.27
C HIS A 96 13.82 -0.76 -0.61
N ILE A 97 12.97 -0.93 0.40
CA ILE A 97 12.76 -2.23 1.08
C ILE A 97 12.38 -3.34 0.09
N PHE A 98 11.53 -3.03 -0.88
CA PHE A 98 11.07 -3.99 -1.88
C PHE A 98 12.02 -4.11 -3.06
N GLU A 99 12.55 -3.00 -3.54
CA GLU A 99 13.45 -2.97 -4.69
C GLU A 99 14.77 -3.68 -4.41
N GLU A 100 15.33 -3.58 -3.20
CA GLU A 100 16.54 -4.29 -2.82
C GLU A 100 16.40 -5.82 -2.86
N LYS A 101 15.17 -6.32 -2.77
CA LYS A 101 14.82 -7.74 -2.88
C LYS A 101 14.39 -8.14 -4.30
N GLY A 102 14.42 -7.22 -5.25
CA GLY A 102 14.04 -7.47 -6.64
C GLY A 102 12.53 -7.41 -6.91
N THR A 103 11.72 -6.98 -5.93
CA THR A 103 10.28 -6.73 -6.13
C THR A 103 10.08 -5.48 -6.98
N LYS A 104 9.29 -5.57 -8.04
CA LYS A 104 8.91 -4.43 -8.85
C LYS A 104 7.66 -3.76 -8.28
N LEU A 105 7.77 -2.49 -7.89
CA LEU A 105 6.64 -1.69 -7.44
C LEU A 105 5.90 -1.09 -8.62
N VAL A 106 4.57 -1.16 -8.57
CA VAL A 106 3.68 -0.61 -9.59
C VAL A 106 2.57 0.18 -8.93
N TYR A 107 2.50 1.47 -9.24
CA TYR A 107 1.46 2.37 -8.73
C TYR A 107 0.37 2.53 -9.79
N LEU A 108 -0.88 2.21 -9.44
CA LEU A 108 -2.04 2.38 -10.30
C LEU A 108 -2.91 3.53 -9.78
N ASP A 109 -3.36 4.40 -10.68
CA ASP A 109 -4.26 5.50 -10.31
C ASP A 109 -5.70 5.00 -10.16
N ALA A 110 -6.15 4.89 -8.92
CA ALA A 110 -7.52 4.54 -8.55
C ALA A 110 -8.43 5.78 -8.36
N GLY A 111 -7.92 6.98 -8.62
CA GLY A 111 -8.65 8.25 -8.44
C GLY A 111 -9.59 8.61 -9.58
N LYS A 112 -9.51 7.90 -10.70
CA LYS A 112 -10.36 8.11 -11.88
C LYS A 112 -11.56 7.17 -11.88
N THR A 113 -12.09 6.84 -13.05
CA THR A 113 -13.23 5.94 -13.20
C THR A 113 -12.85 4.47 -12.94
N LEU A 114 -13.84 3.65 -12.64
CA LEU A 114 -13.65 2.20 -12.51
C LEU A 114 -13.10 1.59 -13.81
N GLU A 115 -13.59 2.05 -14.95
CA GLU A 115 -13.15 1.55 -16.25
C GLU A 115 -11.67 1.88 -16.50
N TYR A 116 -11.23 3.07 -16.10
CA TYR A 116 -9.82 3.43 -16.18
C TYR A 116 -8.94 2.53 -15.29
N SER A 117 -9.38 2.24 -14.06
CA SER A 117 -8.67 1.33 -13.16
C SER A 117 -8.58 -0.09 -13.72
N LYS A 118 -9.66 -0.59 -14.30
CA LYS A 118 -9.68 -1.90 -14.98
C LYS A 118 -8.73 -1.94 -16.18
N GLN A 119 -8.69 -0.87 -16.96
CA GLN A 119 -7.81 -0.78 -18.11
C GLN A 119 -6.34 -0.81 -17.70
N GLN A 120 -5.95 -0.03 -16.68
CA GLN A 120 -4.58 -0.06 -16.14
C GLN A 120 -4.18 -1.47 -15.65
N ALA A 121 -5.08 -2.14 -14.92
CA ALA A 121 -4.82 -3.48 -14.41
C ALA A 121 -4.65 -4.50 -15.56
N LYS A 122 -5.47 -4.38 -16.59
CA LYS A 122 -5.38 -5.22 -17.79
C LYS A 122 -4.07 -5.01 -18.53
N GLU A 123 -3.67 -3.77 -18.76
CA GLU A 123 -2.40 -3.43 -19.41
C GLU A 123 -1.20 -3.93 -18.61
N PHE A 124 -1.23 -3.74 -17.31
CA PHE A 124 -0.19 -4.29 -16.43
C PHE A 124 -0.08 -5.80 -16.57
N TYR A 125 -1.20 -6.52 -16.50
CA TYR A 125 -1.22 -7.98 -16.66
C TYR A 125 -0.65 -8.42 -18.00
N GLN A 126 -1.10 -7.80 -19.08
CA GLN A 126 -0.66 -8.14 -20.45
C GLN A 126 0.84 -7.89 -20.65
N ASN A 127 1.38 -6.83 -20.08
CA ASN A 127 2.76 -6.42 -20.27
C ASN A 127 3.76 -7.16 -19.38
N ASN A 128 3.31 -7.71 -18.24
CA ASN A 128 4.23 -8.24 -17.23
C ASN A 128 3.97 -9.71 -16.84
N LEU A 129 2.76 -10.23 -17.01
CA LEU A 129 2.36 -11.54 -16.49
C LEU A 129 1.88 -12.51 -17.57
N LYS A 130 1.64 -12.02 -18.77
CA LYS A 130 1.17 -12.86 -19.87
C LYS A 130 2.33 -13.46 -20.68
#